data_8a761c45caa1797fffa081a819e65f75
#
_entry.id   8a761c45caa1797fffa081a819e65f75
#
_cell.length_a   1.000
_cell.length_b   1.000
_cell.length_c   1.000
_cell.angle_alpha   90.00
_cell.angle_beta   90.00
_cell.angle_gamma   90.00
#
_symmetry.space_group_name_H-M   'P 1'
#
loop_
_entity.id
_entity.type
_entity.pdbx_description
1 polymer ?
#
loop_
_entity_poly.entity_id
_entity_poly.type
_entity_poly.pdbx_seq_one_letter_code
_entity_poly.pdbx_strand_id
1 'polypeptide(L)'
;MSASVLFYVQHLLGIGHVQRAFRLADALAREGIRVTLVSGGAPPQGAICAESSLIVQLPPIRARDASFKELIGPDGQLINEKLREARRDVLLAAFRLARPDAVLIEAFPFGRRAFRFEIEPLIEVARSRSPRPLLLCSLRDIVVVPDEARRLREIIDRVRADFDFVLVHGDPAFVPLEASFSAASGISDRLIYTGYIGDLNHVHEEDETTGANEVLVSVGGGAVGTALLSTALEARRRGCLAGLTWRLLAGPNLPEQAFGTLAGSLPDHVVLERYRREFPQMLRRCRVSVSQAGYNTILDILAAGARAVVVPFASERETEQQLRAERLAACGVLELLPETQLTPTGLAQAVERAIRRYPLTISIDTGGARRSARLIANIIRDPTSVTGSTNGNFVSRLAGGIIGA
;
A
#
# COMPACT_ATOMS: atom_id res chain seq x y z
N MET A 1 -6.89 2.53 -31.83
CA MET A 1 -6.96 3.50 -30.71
C MET A 1 -6.14 2.93 -29.55
N SER A 2 -5.43 3.74 -28.76
CA SER A 2 -4.69 3.23 -27.58
C SER A 2 -5.70 2.79 -26.52
N ALA A 3 -5.43 1.65 -25.85
CA ALA A 3 -6.23 1.16 -24.73
C ALA A 3 -6.34 2.20 -23.62
N SER A 4 -7.43 2.16 -22.86
CA SER A 4 -7.70 3.15 -21.81
C SER A 4 -8.23 2.48 -20.54
N VAL A 5 -7.78 2.96 -19.39
CA VAL A 5 -8.15 2.47 -18.05
C VAL A 5 -8.63 3.64 -17.20
N LEU A 6 -9.80 3.46 -16.56
CA LEU A 6 -10.19 4.32 -15.45
C LEU A 6 -9.81 3.60 -14.15
N PHE A 7 -9.02 4.24 -13.29
CA PHE A 7 -8.58 3.70 -12.03
C PHE A 7 -9.12 4.51 -10.86
N TYR A 8 -10.05 3.94 -10.11
CA TYR A 8 -10.62 4.55 -8.91
C TYR A 8 -9.84 4.15 -7.67
N VAL A 9 -9.39 5.14 -6.90
CA VAL A 9 -8.70 4.95 -5.62
C VAL A 9 -9.26 5.87 -4.53
N GLN A 10 -9.54 5.30 -3.36
CA GLN A 10 -9.95 6.02 -2.16
C GLN A 10 -9.01 5.70 -1.00
N HIS A 11 -8.29 6.70 -0.50
CA HIS A 11 -7.55 6.60 0.76
C HIS A 11 -8.22 7.47 1.84
N LEU A 12 -8.01 7.16 3.11
CA LEU A 12 -8.73 7.79 4.23
C LEU A 12 -7.79 8.50 5.21
N LEU A 13 -6.68 7.88 5.61
CA LEU A 13 -5.67 8.44 6.50
C LEU A 13 -4.27 8.28 5.94
N GLY A 14 -3.88 7.06 5.61
CA GLY A 14 -2.56 6.78 5.05
C GLY A 14 -2.52 6.99 3.54
N ILE A 15 -1.35 7.34 3.01
CA ILE A 15 -1.12 7.58 1.57
C ILE A 15 -0.69 6.32 0.80
N GLY A 16 -0.53 5.18 1.48
CA GLY A 16 -0.02 3.94 0.88
C GLY A 16 -0.86 3.42 -0.29
N HIS A 17 -2.19 3.54 -0.19
CA HIS A 17 -3.11 3.13 -1.26
C HIS A 17 -2.94 4.00 -2.52
N VAL A 18 -2.88 5.31 -2.35
CA VAL A 18 -2.73 6.23 -3.49
C VAL A 18 -1.33 6.16 -4.09
N GLN A 19 -0.28 5.98 -3.30
CA GLN A 19 1.07 5.77 -3.82
C GLN A 19 1.16 4.49 -4.66
N ARG A 20 0.56 3.38 -4.21
CA ARG A 20 0.47 2.16 -5.01
C ARG A 20 -0.31 2.38 -6.30
N ALA A 21 -1.42 3.13 -6.24
CA ALA A 21 -2.20 3.46 -7.44
C ALA A 21 -1.40 4.30 -8.44
N PHE A 22 -0.61 5.27 -7.99
CA PHE A 22 0.28 6.04 -8.86
C PHE A 22 1.32 5.16 -9.54
N ARG A 23 2.01 4.28 -8.79
CA ARG A 23 2.98 3.34 -9.36
C ARG A 23 2.36 2.42 -10.43
N LEU A 24 1.15 1.95 -10.19
CA LEU A 24 0.43 1.13 -11.16
C LEU A 24 -0.03 1.95 -12.37
N ALA A 25 -0.50 3.19 -12.17
CA ALA A 25 -0.87 4.10 -13.25
C ALA A 25 0.33 4.42 -14.15
N ASP A 26 1.50 4.67 -13.57
CA ASP A 26 2.75 4.87 -14.30
C ASP A 26 3.15 3.65 -15.12
N ALA A 27 3.02 2.45 -14.55
CA ALA A 27 3.32 1.22 -15.26
C ALA A 27 2.35 1.00 -16.44
N LEU A 28 1.06 1.29 -16.26
CA LEU A 28 0.06 1.24 -17.33
C LEU A 28 0.38 2.23 -18.44
N ALA A 29 0.76 3.45 -18.10
CA ALA A 29 1.13 4.48 -19.06
C ALA A 29 2.37 4.09 -19.88
N ARG A 30 3.37 3.47 -19.25
CA ARG A 30 4.57 2.92 -19.95
C ARG A 30 4.24 1.78 -20.92
N GLU A 31 3.17 1.02 -20.69
CA GLU A 31 2.65 0.03 -21.64
C GLU A 31 1.74 0.66 -22.73
N GLY A 32 1.69 1.99 -22.82
CA GLY A 32 0.93 2.74 -23.84
C GLY A 32 -0.57 2.83 -23.55
N ILE A 33 -1.00 2.58 -22.33
CA ILE A 33 -2.40 2.67 -21.90
C ILE A 33 -2.68 4.09 -21.38
N ARG A 34 -3.74 4.72 -21.86
CA ARG A 34 -4.21 6.00 -21.31
C ARG A 34 -4.88 5.75 -19.96
N VAL A 35 -4.40 6.43 -18.92
CA VAL A 35 -4.93 6.26 -17.57
C VAL A 35 -5.70 7.51 -17.13
N THR A 36 -6.94 7.31 -16.69
CA THR A 36 -7.71 8.29 -15.92
C THR A 36 -7.77 7.82 -14.47
N LEU A 37 -6.94 8.43 -13.61
CA LEU A 37 -6.89 8.12 -12.19
C LEU A 37 -7.88 9.01 -11.44
N VAL A 38 -8.90 8.40 -10.82
CA VAL A 38 -9.89 9.10 -10.01
C VAL A 38 -9.52 8.94 -8.54
N SER A 39 -9.10 10.04 -7.90
CA SER A 39 -8.67 10.07 -6.49
C SER A 39 -9.76 10.65 -5.59
N GLY A 40 -10.17 9.90 -4.58
CA GLY A 40 -11.24 10.29 -3.67
C GLY A 40 -10.80 10.82 -2.29
N GLY A 41 -9.53 10.62 -1.92
CA GLY A 41 -8.96 11.15 -0.68
C GLY A 41 -8.35 12.54 -0.84
N ALA A 42 -7.76 13.08 0.23
CA ALA A 42 -7.03 14.34 0.15
C ALA A 42 -5.81 14.21 -0.78
N PRO A 43 -5.52 15.20 -1.63
CA PRO A 43 -4.35 15.15 -2.50
C PRO A 43 -3.08 14.94 -1.67
N PRO A 44 -2.26 13.92 -1.95
CA PRO A 44 -1.02 13.70 -1.23
C PRO A 44 0.00 14.79 -1.60
N GLN A 45 0.64 15.39 -0.59
CA GLN A 45 1.69 16.37 -0.82
C GLN A 45 2.91 15.68 -1.46
N GLY A 46 3.45 16.27 -2.54
CA GLY A 46 4.66 15.77 -3.21
C GLY A 46 4.49 14.47 -4.00
N ALA A 47 3.26 13.99 -4.20
CA ALA A 47 3.04 12.84 -5.06
C ALA A 47 3.23 13.22 -6.53
N ILE A 48 4.16 12.52 -7.18
CA ILE A 48 4.39 12.66 -8.62
C ILE A 48 3.58 11.56 -9.30
N CYS A 49 2.62 11.96 -10.11
CA CYS A 49 2.00 11.05 -11.09
C CYS A 49 2.71 11.23 -12.43
N ALA A 50 2.79 10.17 -13.24
CA ALA A 50 3.33 10.31 -14.57
C ALA A 50 2.57 11.39 -15.35
N GLU A 51 3.30 12.21 -16.10
CA GLU A 51 2.75 13.27 -16.96
C GLU A 51 1.71 12.74 -17.95
N SER A 52 1.74 11.45 -18.23
CA SER A 52 0.84 10.72 -19.15
C SER A 52 -0.50 10.30 -18.53
N SER A 53 -0.73 10.53 -17.23
CA SER A 53 -1.98 10.16 -16.54
C SER A 53 -2.84 11.37 -16.23
N LEU A 54 -4.13 11.31 -16.60
CA LEU A 54 -5.12 12.31 -16.19
C LEU A 54 -5.59 12.03 -14.77
N ILE A 55 -5.38 12.97 -13.85
CA ILE A 55 -5.90 12.86 -12.47
C ILE A 55 -7.23 13.61 -12.38
N VAL A 56 -8.28 12.91 -11.95
CA VAL A 56 -9.57 13.49 -11.58
C VAL A 56 -9.70 13.44 -10.06
N GLN A 57 -9.68 14.60 -9.42
CA GLN A 57 -9.85 14.70 -7.97
C GLN A 57 -11.33 14.82 -7.63
N LEU A 58 -11.87 13.84 -6.89
CA LEU A 58 -13.20 13.96 -6.29
C LEU A 58 -13.14 14.93 -5.08
N PRO A 59 -14.25 15.56 -4.70
CA PRO A 59 -14.33 16.25 -3.41
C PRO A 59 -13.80 15.33 -2.30
N PRO A 60 -12.71 15.70 -1.59
CA PRO A 60 -11.99 14.74 -0.77
C PRO A 60 -12.79 14.30 0.45
N ILE A 61 -12.73 13.00 0.75
CA ILE A 61 -13.25 12.41 1.99
C ILE A 61 -12.09 11.75 2.71
N ARG A 62 -12.03 11.97 4.03
CA ARG A 62 -11.07 11.32 4.92
C ARG A 62 -11.73 10.76 6.16
N ALA A 63 -11.09 9.84 6.85
CA ALA A 63 -11.54 9.46 8.19
C ALA A 63 -11.21 10.59 9.19
N ARG A 64 -12.10 10.78 10.18
CA ARG A 64 -11.86 11.75 11.26
C ARG A 64 -10.66 11.32 12.10
N ASP A 65 -10.56 10.03 12.38
CA ASP A 65 -9.54 9.42 13.20
C ASP A 65 -9.23 7.97 12.79
N ALA A 66 -8.34 7.31 13.51
CA ALA A 66 -7.94 5.93 13.23
C ALA A 66 -9.03 4.87 13.52
N SER A 67 -10.18 5.25 14.08
CA SER A 67 -11.31 4.32 14.26
C SER A 67 -12.06 4.03 12.95
N PHE A 68 -11.91 4.89 11.92
CA PHE A 68 -12.61 4.83 10.64
C PHE A 68 -14.15 4.82 10.76
N LYS A 69 -14.68 5.21 11.92
CA LYS A 69 -16.14 5.22 12.15
C LYS A 69 -16.82 6.41 11.48
N GLU A 70 -16.15 7.55 11.47
CA GLU A 70 -16.70 8.81 10.95
C GLU A 70 -15.87 9.28 9.75
N LEU A 71 -16.58 9.60 8.68
CA LEU A 71 -16.05 10.18 7.48
C LEU A 71 -16.40 11.66 7.42
N ILE A 72 -15.41 12.49 7.11
CA ILE A 72 -15.55 13.94 7.02
C ILE A 72 -15.15 14.44 5.64
N GLY A 73 -15.85 15.50 5.23
CA GLY A 73 -15.58 16.23 3.99
C GLY A 73 -14.45 17.25 4.11
N PRO A 74 -14.27 18.08 3.05
CA PRO A 74 -13.26 19.14 3.01
C PRO A 74 -13.43 20.20 4.10
N ASP A 75 -14.67 20.44 4.50
CA ASP A 75 -15.07 21.39 5.54
C ASP A 75 -14.90 20.85 6.98
N GLY A 76 -14.44 19.60 7.12
CA GLY A 76 -14.28 18.92 8.41
C GLY A 76 -15.60 18.41 9.02
N GLN A 77 -16.73 18.60 8.34
CA GLN A 77 -18.04 18.10 8.77
C GLN A 77 -18.27 16.66 8.31
N LEU A 78 -19.19 15.96 8.97
CA LEU A 78 -19.61 14.63 8.53
C LEU A 78 -20.14 14.68 7.10
N ILE A 79 -19.84 13.63 6.33
CA ILE A 79 -20.32 13.53 4.95
C ILE A 79 -21.85 13.54 4.91
N ASN A 80 -22.40 14.33 3.99
CA ASN A 80 -23.83 14.46 3.75
C ASN A 80 -24.20 13.99 2.33
N GLU A 81 -25.50 13.95 2.03
CA GLU A 81 -25.97 13.47 0.73
C GLU A 81 -25.51 14.36 -0.43
N LYS A 82 -25.50 15.69 -0.25
CA LYS A 82 -25.02 16.64 -1.26
C LYS A 82 -23.56 16.34 -1.66
N LEU A 83 -22.69 16.04 -0.69
CA LEU A 83 -21.29 15.68 -0.98
C LEU A 83 -21.20 14.33 -1.70
N ARG A 84 -22.02 13.35 -1.31
CA ARG A 84 -22.10 12.04 -1.98
C ARG A 84 -22.53 12.17 -3.42
N GLU A 85 -23.58 12.96 -3.70
CA GLU A 85 -24.06 13.23 -5.05
C GLU A 85 -23.00 13.92 -5.89
N ALA A 86 -22.38 14.98 -5.39
CA ALA A 86 -21.31 15.69 -6.11
C ALA A 86 -20.16 14.77 -6.49
N ARG A 87 -19.73 13.86 -5.60
CA ARG A 87 -18.68 12.89 -5.86
C ARG A 87 -19.09 11.87 -6.93
N ARG A 88 -20.28 11.29 -6.78
CA ARG A 88 -20.85 10.33 -7.75
C ARG A 88 -20.93 10.95 -9.15
N ASP A 89 -21.41 12.19 -9.25
CA ASP A 89 -21.56 12.87 -10.54
C ASP A 89 -20.21 13.12 -11.22
N VAL A 90 -19.18 13.56 -10.47
CA VAL A 90 -17.82 13.73 -11.00
C VAL A 90 -17.24 12.38 -11.44
N LEU A 91 -17.40 11.31 -10.65
CA LEU A 91 -16.91 9.98 -10.99
C LEU A 91 -17.56 9.45 -12.28
N LEU A 92 -18.89 9.56 -12.40
CA LEU A 92 -19.62 9.11 -13.58
C LEU A 92 -19.32 9.98 -14.80
N ALA A 93 -19.10 11.28 -14.64
CA ALA A 93 -18.65 12.15 -15.72
C ALA A 93 -17.26 11.75 -16.21
N ALA A 94 -16.31 11.47 -15.30
CA ALA A 94 -14.99 10.97 -15.66
C ALA A 94 -15.06 9.65 -16.44
N PHE A 95 -15.91 8.72 -16.02
CA PHE A 95 -16.13 7.46 -16.73
C PHE A 95 -16.67 7.68 -18.16
N ARG A 96 -17.66 8.56 -18.32
CA ARG A 96 -18.25 8.86 -19.64
C ARG A 96 -17.24 9.51 -20.59
N LEU A 97 -16.40 10.42 -20.06
CA LEU A 97 -15.37 11.11 -20.86
C LEU A 97 -14.22 10.17 -21.23
N ALA A 98 -13.73 9.38 -20.27
CA ALA A 98 -12.60 8.47 -20.48
C ALA A 98 -12.96 7.33 -21.43
N ARG A 99 -14.22 6.88 -21.47
CA ARG A 99 -14.70 5.70 -22.23
C ARG A 99 -13.74 4.53 -22.09
N PRO A 100 -13.45 4.07 -20.85
CA PRO A 100 -12.36 3.13 -20.60
C PRO A 100 -12.66 1.75 -21.17
N ASP A 101 -11.61 1.02 -21.57
CA ASP A 101 -11.66 -0.39 -21.93
C ASP A 101 -11.60 -1.29 -20.70
N ALA A 102 -11.05 -0.77 -19.59
CA ALA A 102 -11.10 -1.42 -18.27
C ALA A 102 -11.33 -0.39 -17.15
N VAL A 103 -12.05 -0.81 -16.11
CA VAL A 103 -12.24 -0.07 -14.87
C VAL A 103 -11.55 -0.85 -13.76
N LEU A 104 -10.57 -0.22 -13.12
CA LEU A 104 -9.84 -0.77 -11.98
C LEU A 104 -10.33 -0.08 -10.70
N ILE A 105 -10.80 -0.85 -9.72
CA ILE A 105 -11.34 -0.33 -8.46
C ILE A 105 -10.49 -0.85 -7.31
N GLU A 106 -9.94 0.07 -6.52
CA GLU A 106 -9.06 -0.27 -5.40
C GLU A 106 -9.86 -0.78 -4.20
N ALA A 107 -9.51 -1.98 -3.73
CA ALA A 107 -9.98 -2.67 -2.52
C ALA A 107 -11.48 -3.05 -2.46
N PHE A 108 -12.35 -2.59 -3.34
CA PHE A 108 -13.75 -2.99 -3.34
C PHE A 108 -13.94 -4.33 -4.08
N PRO A 109 -14.73 -5.30 -3.54
CA PRO A 109 -15.65 -5.23 -2.40
C PRO A 109 -15.06 -5.66 -1.04
N PHE A 110 -13.77 -5.99 -0.94
CA PHE A 110 -13.11 -6.41 0.30
C PHE A 110 -13.06 -5.28 1.34
N GLY A 111 -12.95 -4.03 0.87
CA GLY A 111 -13.00 -2.81 1.65
C GLY A 111 -13.91 -1.75 1.02
N ARG A 112 -13.76 -0.50 1.46
CA ARG A 112 -14.44 0.69 0.87
C ARG A 112 -15.98 0.63 0.90
N ARG A 113 -16.57 -0.16 1.80
CA ARG A 113 -18.02 -0.31 1.91
C ARG A 113 -18.76 1.03 2.08
N ALA A 114 -18.18 1.98 2.79
CA ALA A 114 -18.76 3.31 2.99
C ALA A 114 -18.88 4.13 1.68
N PHE A 115 -18.21 3.69 0.60
CA PHE A 115 -18.22 4.35 -0.71
C PHE A 115 -19.09 3.63 -1.75
N ARG A 116 -19.96 2.72 -1.33
CA ARG A 116 -20.93 2.05 -2.21
C ARG A 116 -21.80 3.05 -2.99
N PHE A 117 -22.13 4.18 -2.39
CA PHE A 117 -22.96 5.21 -2.99
C PHE A 117 -22.40 5.76 -4.33
N GLU A 118 -21.11 5.62 -4.59
CA GLU A 118 -20.45 6.03 -5.84
C GLU A 118 -19.87 4.85 -6.63
N ILE A 119 -19.38 3.80 -5.96
CA ILE A 119 -18.77 2.64 -6.63
C ILE A 119 -19.83 1.76 -7.30
N GLU A 120 -20.97 1.50 -6.64
CA GLU A 120 -22.04 0.67 -7.23
C GLU A 120 -22.63 1.30 -8.49
N PRO A 121 -22.99 2.61 -8.52
CA PRO A 121 -23.41 3.27 -9.77
C PRO A 121 -22.33 3.24 -10.88
N LEU A 122 -21.04 3.35 -10.54
CA LEU A 122 -19.96 3.20 -11.53
C LEU A 122 -19.96 1.80 -12.14
N ILE A 123 -20.07 0.75 -11.33
CA ILE A 123 -20.15 -0.64 -11.79
C ILE A 123 -21.37 -0.87 -12.68
N GLU A 124 -22.53 -0.35 -12.27
CA GLU A 124 -23.78 -0.46 -13.02
C GLU A 124 -23.67 0.17 -14.41
N VAL A 125 -23.20 1.41 -14.48
CA VAL A 125 -22.99 2.12 -15.76
C VAL A 125 -21.92 1.43 -16.62
N ALA A 126 -20.85 0.90 -16.02
CA ALA A 126 -19.83 0.15 -16.72
C ALA A 126 -20.39 -1.15 -17.34
N ARG A 127 -21.24 -1.87 -16.59
CA ARG A 127 -21.85 -3.13 -17.05
C ARG A 127 -22.88 -2.92 -18.15
N SER A 128 -23.59 -1.79 -18.14
CA SER A 128 -24.62 -1.48 -19.16
C SER A 128 -24.04 -0.90 -20.44
N ARG A 129 -22.74 -0.55 -20.48
CA ARG A 129 -22.10 -0.01 -21.68
C ARG A 129 -21.81 -1.09 -22.72
N SER A 130 -21.91 -0.75 -24.00
CA SER A 130 -21.50 -1.59 -25.14
C SER A 130 -20.41 -0.87 -25.96
N PRO A 131 -19.22 -1.49 -26.20
CA PRO A 131 -18.76 -2.71 -25.54
C PRO A 131 -18.54 -2.50 -24.03
N ARG A 132 -18.79 -3.55 -23.25
CA ARG A 132 -18.60 -3.55 -21.81
C ARG A 132 -17.10 -3.48 -21.47
N PRO A 133 -16.64 -2.58 -20.61
CA PRO A 133 -15.27 -2.59 -20.15
C PRO A 133 -15.01 -3.77 -19.19
N LEU A 134 -13.75 -4.20 -19.09
CA LEU A 134 -13.34 -5.11 -18.03
C LEU A 134 -13.51 -4.44 -16.67
N LEU A 135 -14.00 -5.18 -15.67
CA LEU A 135 -14.11 -4.73 -14.28
C LEU A 135 -13.10 -5.49 -13.42
N LEU A 136 -12.13 -4.78 -12.90
CA LEU A 136 -10.99 -5.34 -12.19
C LEU A 136 -10.94 -4.76 -10.76
N CYS A 137 -10.69 -5.64 -9.78
CA CYS A 137 -10.37 -5.22 -8.41
C CYS A 137 -8.85 -5.19 -8.23
N SER A 138 -8.30 -4.08 -7.73
CA SER A 138 -6.90 -3.95 -7.31
C SER A 138 -6.83 -4.20 -5.80
N LEU A 139 -6.20 -5.28 -5.39
CA LEU A 139 -6.18 -5.71 -3.99
C LEU A 139 -4.75 -5.88 -3.49
N ARG A 140 -4.47 -5.49 -2.26
CA ARG A 140 -3.17 -5.76 -1.62
C ARG A 140 -3.13 -7.19 -1.05
N ASP A 141 -1.95 -7.61 -0.61
CA ASP A 141 -1.62 -8.95 -0.09
C ASP A 141 -2.48 -9.38 1.11
N ILE A 142 -2.74 -8.47 2.04
CA ILE A 142 -3.50 -8.71 3.26
C ILE A 142 -4.72 -7.79 3.30
N VAL A 143 -5.88 -8.35 3.60
CA VAL A 143 -7.12 -7.59 3.72
C VAL A 143 -7.66 -7.68 5.16
N VAL A 144 -8.28 -6.60 5.61
CA VAL A 144 -8.96 -6.54 6.91
C VAL A 144 -10.45 -6.71 6.66
N VAL A 145 -10.91 -7.94 6.76
CA VAL A 145 -12.32 -8.29 6.56
C VAL A 145 -12.82 -9.00 7.81
N PRO A 146 -13.98 -8.62 8.37
CA PRO A 146 -14.61 -9.39 9.44
C PRO A 146 -14.85 -10.85 8.99
N ASP A 147 -14.45 -11.81 9.81
CA ASP A 147 -14.62 -13.26 9.53
C ASP A 147 -16.04 -13.75 9.84
N GLU A 148 -17.03 -12.94 9.47
CA GLU A 148 -18.45 -13.29 9.57
C GLU A 148 -18.90 -13.95 8.27
N ALA A 149 -19.47 -15.16 8.36
CA ALA A 149 -19.90 -15.94 7.20
C ALA A 149 -20.81 -15.17 6.23
N ARG A 150 -21.66 -14.28 6.75
CA ARG A 150 -22.50 -13.40 5.93
C ARG A 150 -21.66 -12.42 5.13
N ARG A 151 -20.63 -11.82 5.76
CA ARG A 151 -19.77 -10.84 5.11
C ARG A 151 -18.88 -11.48 4.06
N LEU A 152 -18.34 -12.63 4.36
CA LEU A 152 -17.52 -13.40 3.42
C LEU A 152 -18.34 -13.78 2.17
N ARG A 153 -19.55 -14.28 2.34
CA ARG A 153 -20.47 -14.58 1.22
C ARG A 153 -20.80 -13.34 0.40
N GLU A 154 -21.14 -12.22 1.04
CA GLU A 154 -21.41 -10.96 0.33
C GLU A 154 -20.25 -10.55 -0.58
N ILE A 155 -18.99 -10.69 -0.12
CA ILE A 155 -17.81 -10.37 -0.92
C ILE A 155 -17.69 -11.32 -2.11
N ILE A 156 -17.82 -12.64 -1.88
CA ILE A 156 -17.78 -13.64 -2.95
C ILE A 156 -18.83 -13.35 -4.02
N ASP A 157 -20.08 -13.14 -3.60
CA ASP A 157 -21.19 -12.88 -4.50
C ASP A 157 -20.93 -11.62 -5.34
N ARG A 158 -20.41 -10.56 -4.71
CA ARG A 158 -20.04 -9.32 -5.40
C ARG A 158 -18.88 -9.52 -6.37
N VAL A 159 -17.83 -10.23 -5.98
CA VAL A 159 -16.72 -10.52 -6.89
C VAL A 159 -17.23 -11.30 -8.11
N ARG A 160 -18.02 -12.34 -7.89
CA ARG A 160 -18.57 -13.17 -8.96
C ARG A 160 -19.54 -12.43 -9.88
N ALA A 161 -20.37 -11.53 -9.31
CA ALA A 161 -21.34 -10.76 -10.06
C ALA A 161 -20.74 -9.60 -10.84
N ASP A 162 -19.78 -8.89 -10.24
CA ASP A 162 -19.40 -7.57 -10.72
C ASP A 162 -18.01 -7.53 -11.37
N PHE A 163 -17.07 -8.40 -10.95
CA PHE A 163 -15.67 -8.31 -11.39
C PHE A 163 -15.27 -9.48 -12.30
N ASP A 164 -14.49 -9.16 -13.33
CA ASP A 164 -13.88 -10.17 -14.19
C ASP A 164 -12.69 -10.82 -13.48
N PHE A 165 -11.82 -10.02 -12.83
CA PHE A 165 -10.67 -10.51 -12.06
C PHE A 165 -10.38 -9.64 -10.83
N VAL A 166 -9.70 -10.27 -9.86
CA VAL A 166 -9.12 -9.64 -8.67
C VAL A 166 -7.61 -9.74 -8.79
N LEU A 167 -6.93 -8.62 -8.98
CA LEU A 167 -5.48 -8.53 -9.06
C LEU A 167 -4.92 -8.37 -7.64
N VAL A 168 -4.34 -9.44 -7.10
CA VAL A 168 -3.73 -9.44 -5.77
C VAL A 168 -2.27 -8.99 -5.90
N HIS A 169 -1.97 -7.81 -5.36
CA HIS A 169 -0.62 -7.25 -5.37
C HIS A 169 0.20 -7.80 -4.19
N GLY A 170 0.56 -9.06 -4.28
CA GLY A 170 1.28 -9.85 -3.30
C GLY A 170 1.89 -11.09 -3.94
N ASP A 171 2.66 -11.82 -3.13
CA ASP A 171 3.25 -13.09 -3.49
C ASP A 171 2.60 -14.19 -2.65
N PRO A 172 1.89 -15.16 -3.27
CA PRO A 172 1.21 -16.23 -2.54
C PRO A 172 2.17 -17.18 -1.81
N ALA A 173 3.42 -17.28 -2.26
CA ALA A 173 4.44 -18.06 -1.57
C ALA A 173 4.82 -17.42 -0.22
N PHE A 174 4.62 -16.12 -0.08
CA PHE A 174 4.90 -15.39 1.15
C PHE A 174 3.63 -15.19 2.01
N VAL A 175 2.60 -14.55 1.46
CA VAL A 175 1.29 -14.37 2.13
C VAL A 175 0.18 -14.69 1.14
N PRO A 176 -0.39 -15.92 1.19
CA PRO A 176 -1.58 -16.21 0.39
C PRO A 176 -2.79 -15.42 0.92
N LEU A 177 -3.71 -15.06 0.03
CA LEU A 177 -4.89 -14.26 0.40
C LEU A 177 -5.75 -14.94 1.47
N GLU A 178 -5.76 -16.27 1.49
CA GLU A 178 -6.43 -17.12 2.48
C GLU A 178 -6.00 -16.82 3.92
N ALA A 179 -4.78 -16.31 4.10
CA ALA A 179 -4.27 -15.96 5.42
C ALA A 179 -5.02 -14.78 6.08
N SER A 180 -5.72 -13.96 5.27
CA SER A 180 -6.50 -12.81 5.75
C SER A 180 -7.95 -12.79 5.23
N PHE A 181 -8.29 -13.68 4.29
CA PHE A 181 -9.62 -13.86 3.74
C PHE A 181 -9.89 -15.36 3.58
N SER A 182 -10.42 -15.97 4.64
CA SER A 182 -10.66 -17.42 4.75
C SER A 182 -11.49 -18.01 3.61
N ALA A 183 -12.32 -17.18 2.95
CA ALA A 183 -13.20 -17.58 1.86
C ALA A 183 -12.58 -17.38 0.45
N ALA A 184 -11.28 -17.15 0.34
CA ALA A 184 -10.62 -16.86 -0.95
C ALA A 184 -10.78 -18.02 -1.97
N SER A 185 -10.88 -19.26 -1.52
CA SER A 185 -11.17 -20.42 -2.37
C SER A 185 -12.46 -20.27 -3.18
N GLY A 186 -13.46 -19.54 -2.65
CA GLY A 186 -14.73 -19.25 -3.32
C GLY A 186 -14.60 -18.36 -4.58
N ILE A 187 -13.45 -17.73 -4.80
CA ILE A 187 -13.16 -16.86 -5.95
C ILE A 187 -11.79 -17.17 -6.58
N SER A 188 -11.23 -18.35 -6.34
CA SER A 188 -9.89 -18.73 -6.82
C SER A 188 -9.74 -18.65 -8.33
N ASP A 189 -10.83 -18.89 -9.07
CA ASP A 189 -10.92 -18.73 -10.53
C ASP A 189 -10.84 -17.29 -11.02
N ARG A 190 -10.97 -16.31 -10.14
CA ARG A 190 -10.89 -14.86 -10.42
C ARG A 190 -9.64 -14.21 -9.85
N LEU A 191 -8.85 -14.91 -9.03
CA LEU A 191 -7.66 -14.37 -8.40
C LEU A 191 -6.44 -14.45 -9.33
N ILE A 192 -5.74 -13.33 -9.47
CA ILE A 192 -4.47 -13.26 -10.19
C ILE A 192 -3.45 -12.56 -9.29
N TYR A 193 -2.42 -13.29 -8.87
CA TYR A 193 -1.31 -12.70 -8.13
C TYR A 193 -0.35 -12.02 -9.10
N THR A 194 -0.06 -10.76 -8.84
CA THR A 194 0.78 -9.94 -9.74
C THR A 194 2.17 -9.66 -9.17
N GLY A 195 2.45 -10.06 -7.95
CA GLY A 195 3.63 -9.63 -7.19
C GLY A 195 3.41 -8.28 -6.52
N TYR A 196 4.32 -7.91 -5.62
CA TYR A 196 4.24 -6.66 -4.87
C TYR A 196 4.49 -5.43 -5.77
N ILE A 197 3.73 -4.35 -5.53
CA ILE A 197 3.96 -3.06 -6.19
C ILE A 197 4.91 -2.25 -5.31
N GLY A 198 6.21 -2.46 -5.50
CA GLY A 198 7.30 -1.73 -4.88
C GLY A 198 7.96 -0.77 -5.87
N ASP A 199 8.74 0.17 -5.34
CA ASP A 199 9.55 1.08 -6.15
C ASP A 199 11.04 0.78 -5.90
N LEU A 200 11.59 -0.13 -6.69
CA LEU A 200 12.98 -0.56 -6.53
C LEU A 200 13.98 0.22 -7.40
N ASN A 201 13.50 1.08 -8.31
CA ASN A 201 14.30 1.63 -9.40
C ASN A 201 14.58 3.13 -9.32
N HIS A 202 14.07 3.85 -8.34
CA HIS A 202 14.43 5.27 -8.18
C HIS A 202 15.77 5.42 -7.44
N VAL A 203 16.85 5.30 -8.17
CA VAL A 203 18.15 5.81 -7.75
C VAL A 203 18.13 7.32 -8.03
N HIS A 204 17.83 8.13 -7.02
CA HIS A 204 18.18 9.53 -7.05
C HIS A 204 19.62 9.65 -6.58
N GLU A 205 20.47 10.25 -7.39
CA GLU A 205 21.93 10.43 -7.14
C GLU A 205 22.26 11.51 -6.09
N GLU A 206 21.29 11.92 -5.27
CA GLU A 206 21.48 13.00 -4.30
C GLU A 206 21.91 12.45 -2.94
N ASP A 207 23.01 13.00 -2.43
CA ASP A 207 23.61 12.81 -1.10
C ASP A 207 23.85 11.33 -0.67
N GLU A 208 24.98 10.79 -1.09
CA GLU A 208 25.43 9.43 -0.73
C GLU A 208 25.72 9.25 0.76
N THR A 209 25.71 10.27 1.59
CA THR A 209 26.11 10.23 2.99
C THR A 209 24.91 10.10 3.95
N THR A 210 23.76 10.65 3.61
CA THR A 210 22.58 10.66 4.48
C THR A 210 22.07 9.23 4.71
N GLY A 211 21.86 8.88 5.98
CA GLY A 211 21.45 7.54 6.42
C GLY A 211 22.62 6.57 6.61
N ALA A 212 23.84 6.92 6.17
CA ALA A 212 24.99 6.02 6.30
C ALA A 212 25.33 5.76 7.77
N ASN A 213 25.32 4.48 8.16
CA ASN A 213 25.59 4.02 9.52
C ASN A 213 24.70 4.67 10.61
N GLU A 214 23.50 5.18 10.23
CA GLU A 214 22.51 5.74 11.17
C GLU A 214 21.52 4.68 11.66
N VAL A 215 20.83 4.96 12.74
CA VAL A 215 19.61 4.25 13.14
C VAL A 215 18.42 5.01 12.55
N LEU A 216 17.71 4.39 11.61
CA LEU A 216 16.54 5.01 10.99
C LEU A 216 15.26 4.58 11.72
N VAL A 217 14.52 5.55 12.25
CA VAL A 217 13.22 5.30 12.88
C VAL A 217 12.13 5.91 12.01
N SER A 218 11.14 5.12 11.57
CA SER A 218 10.08 5.59 10.68
C SER A 218 8.70 5.12 11.13
N VAL A 219 7.76 6.04 11.15
CA VAL A 219 6.33 5.76 11.43
C VAL A 219 5.45 5.87 10.18
N GLY A 220 6.05 5.79 9.00
CA GLY A 220 5.35 5.82 7.72
C GLY A 220 4.55 7.11 7.53
N GLY A 221 3.22 7.02 7.38
CA GLY A 221 2.35 8.19 7.18
C GLY A 221 2.24 9.12 8.40
N GLY A 222 2.64 8.67 9.60
CA GLY A 222 2.68 9.49 10.81
C GLY A 222 1.33 9.71 11.51
N ALA A 223 0.23 9.18 11.00
CA ALA A 223 -1.09 9.31 11.66
C ALA A 223 -1.15 8.61 13.03
N VAL A 224 -0.36 7.55 13.18
CA VAL A 224 -0.13 6.78 14.41
C VAL A 224 1.37 6.53 14.52
N GLY A 225 1.96 6.58 15.71
CA GLY A 225 3.40 6.28 15.82
C GLY A 225 4.17 7.21 16.77
N THR A 226 3.50 8.16 17.41
CA THR A 226 4.12 9.03 18.41
C THR A 226 4.80 8.21 19.52
N ALA A 227 4.16 7.11 19.96
CA ALA A 227 4.70 6.21 20.96
C ALA A 227 6.04 5.58 20.52
N LEU A 228 6.14 5.14 19.25
CA LEU A 228 7.39 4.59 18.71
C LEU A 228 8.52 5.64 18.70
N LEU A 229 8.22 6.86 18.24
CA LEU A 229 9.20 7.95 18.19
C LEU A 229 9.70 8.32 19.60
N SER A 230 8.79 8.49 20.55
CA SER A 230 9.14 8.81 21.94
C SER A 230 9.96 7.69 22.58
N THR A 231 9.54 6.43 22.39
CA THR A 231 10.28 5.27 22.91
C THR A 231 11.67 5.15 22.28
N ALA A 232 11.82 5.47 21.00
CA ALA A 232 13.11 5.45 20.31
C ALA A 232 14.09 6.47 20.89
N LEU A 233 13.63 7.69 21.22
CA LEU A 233 14.45 8.71 21.88
C LEU A 233 15.02 8.23 23.24
N GLU A 234 14.22 7.51 24.01
CA GLU A 234 14.64 6.96 25.28
C GLU A 234 15.52 5.69 25.14
N ALA A 235 15.16 4.81 24.17
CA ALA A 235 15.89 3.57 23.89
C ALA A 235 17.33 3.83 23.44
N ARG A 236 17.57 4.93 22.68
CA ARG A 236 18.90 5.35 22.25
C ARG A 236 19.93 5.36 23.37
N ARG A 237 19.55 5.83 24.56
CA ARG A 237 20.45 5.95 25.74
C ARG A 237 20.76 4.61 26.40
N ARG A 238 20.04 3.53 26.05
CA ARG A 238 20.11 2.23 26.74
C ARG A 238 20.82 1.16 25.92
N GLY A 239 21.09 1.40 24.63
CA GLY A 239 21.63 0.41 23.71
C GLY A 239 23.06 0.68 23.27
N CYS A 240 23.65 -0.29 22.57
CA CYS A 240 25.02 -0.23 22.05
C CYS A 240 25.21 0.81 20.90
N LEU A 241 24.13 1.42 20.41
CA LEU A 241 24.16 2.39 19.31
C LEU A 241 23.95 3.85 19.78
N ALA A 242 24.17 4.14 21.05
CA ALA A 242 24.01 5.49 21.61
C ALA A 242 24.91 6.55 20.93
N GLY A 243 26.08 6.13 20.42
CA GLY A 243 27.02 7.02 19.71
C GLY A 243 26.70 7.27 18.24
N LEU A 244 25.70 6.59 17.68
CA LEU A 244 25.28 6.82 16.29
C LEU A 244 24.22 7.91 16.19
N THR A 245 24.08 8.48 14.99
CA THR A 245 22.94 9.36 14.68
C THR A 245 21.67 8.52 14.61
N TRP A 246 20.64 8.94 15.33
CA TRP A 246 19.28 8.42 15.25
C TRP A 246 18.43 9.41 14.46
N ARG A 247 18.00 9.01 13.28
CA ARG A 247 17.13 9.82 12.43
C ARG A 247 15.70 9.32 12.53
N LEU A 248 14.82 10.21 13.00
CA LEU A 248 13.41 9.96 13.23
C LEU A 248 12.59 10.60 12.10
N LEU A 249 11.89 9.77 11.33
CA LEU A 249 10.99 10.19 10.26
C LEU A 249 9.55 10.11 10.77
N ALA A 250 9.03 11.26 11.16
CA ALA A 250 7.76 11.40 11.87
C ALA A 250 6.52 11.26 10.97
N GLY A 251 6.71 11.23 9.65
CA GLY A 251 5.61 11.19 8.69
C GLY A 251 4.89 12.55 8.50
N PRO A 252 4.29 12.76 7.32
CA PRO A 252 3.63 14.03 7.00
C PRO A 252 2.37 14.30 7.84
N ASN A 253 1.70 13.25 8.33
CA ASN A 253 0.43 13.37 9.04
C ASN A 253 0.58 13.38 10.58
N LEU A 254 1.82 13.42 11.11
CA LEU A 254 2.00 13.61 12.56
C LEU A 254 1.47 15.01 12.95
N PRO A 255 0.57 15.12 13.96
CA PRO A 255 0.06 16.40 14.43
C PRO A 255 1.19 17.38 14.77
N GLU A 256 1.03 18.67 14.42
CA GLU A 256 2.06 19.71 14.62
C GLU A 256 2.48 19.82 16.08
N GLN A 257 1.50 19.74 16.98
CA GLN A 257 1.77 19.77 18.42
C GLN A 257 2.67 18.60 18.87
N ALA A 258 2.42 17.39 18.38
CA ALA A 258 3.23 16.22 18.71
C ALA A 258 4.65 16.35 18.13
N PHE A 259 4.76 16.85 16.89
CA PHE A 259 6.06 17.12 16.25
C PHE A 259 6.85 18.18 17.04
N GLY A 260 6.22 19.30 17.39
CA GLY A 260 6.83 20.35 18.22
C GLY A 260 7.29 19.86 19.59
N THR A 261 6.50 19.00 20.24
CA THR A 261 6.89 18.40 21.52
C THR A 261 8.15 17.55 21.40
N LEU A 262 8.24 16.71 20.35
CA LEU A 262 9.43 15.91 20.08
C LEU A 262 10.64 16.79 19.73
N ALA A 263 10.45 17.84 18.90
CA ALA A 263 11.50 18.73 18.44
C ALA A 263 12.11 19.57 19.59
N GLY A 264 11.30 19.94 20.58
CA GLY A 264 11.72 20.77 21.73
C GLY A 264 12.69 20.11 22.72
N SER A 265 12.96 18.80 22.59
CA SER A 265 13.78 18.02 23.53
C SER A 265 14.75 17.05 22.86
N LEU A 266 15.20 17.37 21.63
CA LEU A 266 16.12 16.51 20.91
C LEU A 266 17.51 16.48 21.58
N PRO A 267 18.03 15.31 21.93
CA PRO A 267 19.41 15.18 22.38
C PRO A 267 20.40 15.24 21.21
N ASP A 268 21.70 15.40 21.51
CA ASP A 268 22.77 15.32 20.51
C ASP A 268 22.68 14.02 19.70
N HIS A 269 23.08 14.11 18.44
CA HIS A 269 23.01 12.99 17.48
C HIS A 269 21.60 12.45 17.23
N VAL A 270 20.57 13.28 17.40
CA VAL A 270 19.20 12.99 16.95
C VAL A 270 18.77 14.00 15.91
N VAL A 271 18.25 13.49 14.81
CA VAL A 271 17.66 14.28 13.73
C VAL A 271 16.19 13.93 13.63
N LEU A 272 15.30 14.91 13.70
CA LEU A 272 13.86 14.73 13.53
C LEU A 272 13.40 15.42 12.27
N GLU A 273 12.78 14.68 11.38
CA GLU A 273 12.28 15.14 10.10
C GLU A 273 10.88 14.58 9.86
N ARG A 274 10.10 15.26 9.00
CA ARG A 274 8.77 14.75 8.65
C ARG A 274 8.83 13.68 7.58
N TYR A 275 9.61 13.89 6.54
CA TYR A 275 9.63 13.02 5.37
C TYR A 275 10.96 13.14 4.63
N ARG A 276 11.44 12.02 4.12
CA ARG A 276 12.57 11.93 3.20
C ARG A 276 12.21 11.10 1.98
N ARG A 277 12.40 11.69 0.81
CA ARG A 277 12.19 11.00 -0.47
C ARG A 277 13.18 9.87 -0.66
N GLU A 278 14.39 10.06 -0.14
CA GLU A 278 15.53 9.16 -0.21
C GLU A 278 15.46 8.00 0.81
N PHE A 279 14.36 7.86 1.54
CA PHE A 279 14.20 6.82 2.57
C PHE A 279 14.57 5.40 2.09
N PRO A 280 14.20 4.95 0.87
CA PRO A 280 14.61 3.64 0.37
C PRO A 280 16.15 3.50 0.20
N GLN A 281 16.85 4.57 -0.21
CA GLN A 281 18.31 4.58 -0.32
C GLN A 281 18.98 4.62 1.06
N MET A 282 18.41 5.38 1.99
CA MET A 282 18.89 5.42 3.37
C MET A 282 18.80 4.05 4.05
N LEU A 283 17.76 3.26 3.77
CA LEU A 283 17.63 1.89 4.27
C LEU A 283 18.78 0.98 3.83
N ARG A 284 19.32 1.15 2.62
CA ARG A 284 20.48 0.37 2.11
C ARG A 284 21.76 0.66 2.88
N ARG A 285 21.90 1.83 3.50
CA ARG A 285 23.11 2.35 4.12
C ARG A 285 23.03 2.35 5.66
N CYS A 286 21.82 2.30 6.20
CA CYS A 286 21.61 2.40 7.63
C CYS A 286 22.20 1.22 8.40
N ARG A 287 22.54 1.44 9.65
CA ARG A 287 22.97 0.39 10.57
C ARG A 287 21.83 -0.56 10.90
N VAL A 288 20.67 0.00 11.15
CA VAL A 288 19.43 -0.72 11.43
C VAL A 288 18.23 0.22 11.20
N SER A 289 17.12 -0.33 10.73
CA SER A 289 15.83 0.36 10.63
C SER A 289 14.93 -0.06 11.79
N VAL A 290 14.18 0.89 12.33
CA VAL A 290 13.11 0.66 13.31
C VAL A 290 11.84 1.26 12.72
N SER A 291 10.79 0.47 12.49
CA SER A 291 9.61 1.01 11.80
C SER A 291 8.31 0.29 12.13
N GLN A 292 7.18 0.92 11.76
CA GLN A 292 5.91 0.21 11.68
C GLN A 292 5.87 -0.72 10.47
N ALA A 293 4.98 -1.74 10.50
CA ALA A 293 4.86 -2.77 9.45
C ALA A 293 3.94 -2.38 8.27
N GLY A 294 3.93 -1.10 7.90
CA GLY A 294 3.16 -0.64 6.74
C GLY A 294 3.65 -1.29 5.44
N TYR A 295 2.73 -1.54 4.50
CA TYR A 295 3.00 -2.22 3.23
C TYR A 295 4.25 -1.67 2.50
N ASN A 296 4.28 -0.36 2.23
CA ASN A 296 5.40 0.24 1.50
C ASN A 296 6.71 0.17 2.29
N THR A 297 6.69 0.47 3.59
CA THR A 297 7.88 0.44 4.44
C THR A 297 8.50 -0.95 4.48
N ILE A 298 7.69 -1.99 4.58
CA ILE A 298 8.18 -3.38 4.55
C ILE A 298 8.81 -3.69 3.19
N LEU A 299 8.19 -3.30 2.09
CA LEU A 299 8.77 -3.52 0.76
C LEU A 299 10.10 -2.78 0.59
N ASP A 300 10.21 -1.55 1.09
CA ASP A 300 11.45 -0.78 1.04
C ASP A 300 12.56 -1.45 1.88
N ILE A 301 12.24 -1.96 3.08
CA ILE A 301 13.17 -2.71 3.94
C ILE A 301 13.67 -3.97 3.25
N LEU A 302 12.76 -4.75 2.66
CA LEU A 302 13.10 -6.00 1.97
C LEU A 302 13.94 -5.75 0.72
N ALA A 303 13.58 -4.73 -0.05
CA ALA A 303 14.33 -4.31 -1.24
C ALA A 303 15.74 -3.80 -0.92
N ALA A 304 15.89 -3.15 0.23
CA ALA A 304 17.17 -2.65 0.72
C ALA A 304 18.03 -3.75 1.35
N GLY A 305 17.47 -4.90 1.74
CA GLY A 305 18.14 -5.90 2.56
C GLY A 305 18.54 -5.36 3.94
N ALA A 306 17.79 -4.38 4.45
CA ALA A 306 18.13 -3.69 5.69
C ALA A 306 17.89 -4.58 6.92
N ARG A 307 18.78 -4.52 7.90
CA ARG A 307 18.47 -5.02 9.24
C ARG A 307 17.32 -4.21 9.82
N ALA A 308 16.28 -4.87 10.30
CA ALA A 308 15.08 -4.16 10.75
C ALA A 308 14.49 -4.72 12.04
N VAL A 309 14.05 -3.79 12.87
CA VAL A 309 13.09 -4.03 13.97
C VAL A 309 11.75 -3.47 13.51
N VAL A 310 10.72 -4.29 13.54
CA VAL A 310 9.38 -3.86 13.14
C VAL A 310 8.44 -3.90 14.34
N VAL A 311 7.78 -2.76 14.57
CA VAL A 311 6.79 -2.56 15.63
C VAL A 311 5.44 -2.37 14.94
N PRO A 312 4.67 -3.44 14.71
CA PRO A 312 3.40 -3.32 14.02
C PRO A 312 2.42 -2.50 14.87
N PHE A 313 1.77 -1.53 14.23
CA PHE A 313 0.61 -0.90 14.85
C PHE A 313 -0.51 -1.92 14.94
N ALA A 314 -1.03 -2.14 16.14
CA ALA A 314 -2.11 -3.07 16.39
C ALA A 314 -3.31 -2.33 16.99
N SER A 315 -4.48 -2.59 16.44
CA SER A 315 -5.77 -2.23 17.04
C SER A 315 -6.73 -3.39 16.85
N GLU A 316 -7.87 -3.39 17.54
CA GLU A 316 -8.89 -4.44 17.39
C GLU A 316 -9.32 -4.68 15.93
N ARG A 317 -9.11 -3.69 15.04
CA ARG A 317 -9.54 -3.74 13.63
C ARG A 317 -8.39 -3.72 12.63
N GLU A 318 -7.14 -3.46 13.07
CA GLU A 318 -5.98 -3.38 12.20
C GLU A 318 -5.03 -4.53 12.52
N THR A 319 -5.19 -5.62 11.79
CA THR A 319 -4.39 -6.85 11.95
C THR A 319 -3.38 -7.06 10.83
N GLU A 320 -3.43 -6.22 9.79
CA GLU A 320 -2.59 -6.35 8.60
C GLU A 320 -1.11 -6.23 8.92
N GLN A 321 -0.75 -5.21 9.69
CA GLN A 321 0.65 -4.97 10.05
C GLN A 321 1.19 -6.10 10.91
N GLN A 322 0.38 -6.59 11.85
CA GLN A 322 0.74 -7.70 12.72
C GLN A 322 1.01 -8.97 11.93
N LEU A 323 0.06 -9.38 11.08
CA LEU A 323 0.18 -10.60 10.28
C LEU A 323 1.42 -10.55 9.37
N ARG A 324 1.67 -9.42 8.71
CA ARG A 324 2.84 -9.24 7.85
C ARG A 324 4.14 -9.34 8.64
N ALA A 325 4.22 -8.67 9.80
CA ALA A 325 5.41 -8.69 10.64
C ALA A 325 5.69 -10.08 11.21
N GLU A 326 4.67 -10.81 11.64
CA GLU A 326 4.80 -12.20 12.14
C GLU A 326 5.33 -13.14 11.07
N ARG A 327 4.81 -13.06 9.84
CA ARG A 327 5.28 -13.88 8.72
C ARG A 327 6.76 -13.61 8.40
N LEU A 328 7.16 -12.34 8.35
CA LEU A 328 8.55 -11.97 8.10
C LEU A 328 9.49 -12.38 9.22
N ALA A 329 9.05 -12.22 10.47
CA ALA A 329 9.84 -12.65 11.62
C ALA A 329 10.00 -14.17 11.66
N ALA A 330 8.95 -14.94 11.34
CA ALA A 330 9.02 -16.40 11.23
C ALA A 330 10.02 -16.86 10.15
N CYS A 331 10.14 -16.10 9.06
CA CYS A 331 11.17 -16.33 8.04
C CYS A 331 12.57 -15.83 8.46
N GLY A 332 12.74 -15.25 9.64
CA GLY A 332 14.03 -14.75 10.13
C GLY A 332 14.53 -13.47 9.46
N VAL A 333 13.70 -12.78 8.69
CA VAL A 333 14.09 -11.61 7.88
C VAL A 333 14.24 -10.35 8.69
N LEU A 334 13.41 -10.20 9.73
CA LEU A 334 13.40 -9.05 10.61
C LEU A 334 13.15 -9.45 12.07
N GLU A 335 13.37 -8.51 12.95
CA GLU A 335 13.02 -8.63 14.37
C GLU A 335 11.64 -8.03 14.60
N LEU A 336 10.72 -8.80 15.16
CA LEU A 336 9.39 -8.34 15.57
C LEU A 336 9.42 -7.90 17.03
N LEU A 337 9.00 -6.68 17.30
CA LEU A 337 8.72 -6.17 18.64
C LEU A 337 7.23 -5.82 18.73
N PRO A 338 6.41 -6.63 19.40
CA PRO A 338 5.00 -6.31 19.61
C PRO A 338 4.81 -4.96 20.32
N GLU A 339 3.77 -4.21 19.94
CA GLU A 339 3.49 -2.89 20.54
C GLU A 339 3.31 -2.97 22.07
N THR A 340 2.77 -4.07 22.56
CA THR A 340 2.64 -4.34 24.02
C THR A 340 3.97 -4.47 24.75
N GLN A 341 5.07 -4.73 24.03
CA GLN A 341 6.42 -4.82 24.54
C GLN A 341 7.28 -3.59 24.19
N LEU A 342 6.67 -2.56 23.60
CA LEU A 342 7.34 -1.33 23.19
C LEU A 342 7.71 -0.51 24.43
N THR A 343 8.84 -0.82 25.01
CA THR A 343 9.50 -0.08 26.09
C THR A 343 10.89 0.36 25.64
N PRO A 344 11.50 1.38 26.24
CA PRO A 344 12.86 1.79 25.89
C PRO A 344 13.89 0.65 25.98
N THR A 345 13.79 -0.19 27.01
CA THR A 345 14.67 -1.36 27.17
C THR A 345 14.35 -2.45 26.13
N GLY A 346 13.06 -2.75 25.91
CA GLY A 346 12.62 -3.74 24.92
C GLY A 346 13.07 -3.37 23.50
N LEU A 347 12.93 -2.09 23.14
CA LEU A 347 13.37 -1.60 21.83
C LEU A 347 14.90 -1.65 21.69
N ALA A 348 15.66 -1.24 22.71
CA ALA A 348 17.11 -1.32 22.68
C ALA A 348 17.60 -2.77 22.48
N GLN A 349 17.01 -3.72 23.21
CA GLN A 349 17.31 -5.15 23.05
C GLN A 349 16.93 -5.70 21.67
N ALA A 350 15.77 -5.30 21.12
CA ALA A 350 15.36 -5.71 19.78
C ALA A 350 16.33 -5.18 18.71
N VAL A 351 16.78 -3.93 18.84
CA VAL A 351 17.82 -3.33 17.98
C VAL A 351 19.12 -4.13 18.04
N GLU A 352 19.56 -4.51 19.24
CA GLU A 352 20.77 -5.33 19.41
C GLU A 352 20.62 -6.71 18.75
N ARG A 353 19.47 -7.36 18.89
CA ARG A 353 19.21 -8.64 18.22
C ARG A 353 19.22 -8.49 16.69
N ALA A 354 18.59 -7.45 16.17
CA ALA A 354 18.53 -7.17 14.72
C ALA A 354 19.94 -6.94 14.14
N ILE A 355 20.83 -6.25 14.85
CA ILE A 355 22.20 -5.99 14.40
C ILE A 355 23.04 -7.27 14.34
N ARG A 356 22.84 -8.18 15.29
CA ARG A 356 23.58 -9.45 15.36
C ARG A 356 23.13 -10.46 14.30
N ARG A 357 21.93 -10.29 13.73
CA ARG A 357 21.43 -11.15 12.65
C ARG A 357 22.16 -10.86 11.34
N TYR A 358 22.47 -11.91 10.59
CA TYR A 358 22.79 -11.74 9.17
C TYR A 358 21.49 -11.43 8.43
N PRO A 359 21.46 -10.41 7.55
CA PRO A 359 20.27 -10.16 6.74
C PRO A 359 19.99 -11.39 5.88
N LEU A 360 18.84 -12.03 6.07
CA LEU A 360 18.37 -13.04 5.15
C LEU A 360 17.71 -12.31 3.99
N THR A 361 18.20 -12.55 2.78
CA THR A 361 17.59 -12.02 1.57
C THR A 361 16.47 -12.97 1.16
N ILE A 362 15.21 -12.53 1.30
CA ILE A 362 14.09 -13.21 0.66
C ILE A 362 13.92 -12.60 -0.73
N SER A 363 13.86 -13.44 -1.74
CA SER A 363 13.45 -13.02 -3.08
C SER A 363 11.94 -12.82 -3.08
N ILE A 364 11.49 -11.58 -2.88
CA ILE A 364 10.08 -11.21 -3.02
C ILE A 364 9.89 -10.59 -4.41
N ASP A 365 8.86 -11.05 -5.10
CA ASP A 365 8.51 -10.51 -6.40
C ASP A 365 7.92 -9.10 -6.27
N THR A 366 8.72 -8.10 -6.59
CA THR A 366 8.36 -6.68 -6.54
C THR A 366 8.02 -6.07 -7.91
N GLY A 367 7.99 -6.90 -8.94
CA GLY A 367 7.63 -6.49 -10.32
C GLY A 367 6.13 -6.32 -10.57
N GLY A 368 5.31 -6.25 -9.53
CA GLY A 368 3.86 -6.29 -9.62
C GLY A 368 3.22 -5.18 -10.43
N ALA A 369 3.78 -3.96 -10.40
CA ALA A 369 3.24 -2.85 -11.20
C ALA A 369 3.35 -3.15 -12.71
N ARG A 370 4.52 -3.54 -13.17
CA ARG A 370 4.77 -3.86 -14.58
C ARG A 370 3.99 -5.10 -15.02
N ARG A 371 3.95 -6.15 -14.16
CA ARG A 371 3.18 -7.35 -14.47
C ARG A 371 1.69 -7.07 -14.56
N SER A 372 1.13 -6.30 -13.64
CA SER A 372 -0.27 -5.87 -13.68
C SER A 372 -0.58 -5.09 -14.94
N ALA A 373 0.28 -4.14 -15.32
CA ALA A 373 0.10 -3.33 -16.51
C ALA A 373 0.11 -4.19 -17.79
N ARG A 374 1.06 -5.10 -17.94
CA ARG A 374 1.11 -6.03 -19.08
C ARG A 374 -0.08 -6.97 -19.11
N LEU A 375 -0.48 -7.50 -17.98
CA LEU A 375 -1.66 -8.36 -17.86
C LEU A 375 -2.92 -7.62 -18.32
N ILE A 376 -3.17 -6.41 -17.81
CA ILE A 376 -4.31 -5.59 -18.20
C ILE A 376 -4.26 -5.27 -19.71
N ALA A 377 -3.10 -4.89 -20.24
CA ALA A 377 -2.91 -4.64 -21.66
C ALA A 377 -3.25 -5.85 -22.53
N ASN A 378 -2.83 -7.05 -22.11
CA ASN A 378 -3.10 -8.29 -22.84
C ASN A 378 -4.58 -8.66 -22.79
N ILE A 379 -5.22 -8.57 -21.62
CA ILE A 379 -6.65 -8.89 -21.49
C ILE A 379 -7.52 -7.92 -22.28
N ILE A 380 -7.17 -6.64 -22.35
CA ILE A 380 -7.90 -5.65 -23.17
C ILE A 380 -7.78 -5.98 -24.66
N ARG A 381 -6.59 -6.41 -25.12
CA ARG A 381 -6.34 -6.78 -26.52
C ARG A 381 -7.01 -8.10 -26.92
N ASP A 382 -6.97 -9.07 -26.02
CA ASP A 382 -7.54 -10.40 -26.22
C ASP A 382 -8.16 -10.92 -24.89
N PRO A 383 -9.46 -10.69 -24.68
CA PRO A 383 -10.17 -11.17 -23.52
C PRO A 383 -10.16 -12.71 -23.34
N THR A 384 -9.89 -13.46 -24.41
CA THR A 384 -9.84 -14.93 -24.38
C THR A 384 -8.51 -15.46 -23.87
N SER A 385 -7.46 -14.61 -23.82
CA SER A 385 -6.11 -15.00 -23.40
C SER A 385 -6.02 -15.54 -21.96
N VAL A 386 -7.00 -15.21 -21.11
CA VAL A 386 -7.05 -15.62 -19.67
C VAL A 386 -7.95 -16.83 -19.45
N THR A 387 -8.92 -17.12 -20.33
CA THR A 387 -9.89 -18.20 -20.14
C THR A 387 -9.31 -19.61 -20.37
N GLY A 388 -8.09 -19.74 -20.90
CA GLY A 388 -7.41 -21.01 -21.19
C GLY A 388 -6.47 -21.53 -20.09
N SER A 389 -6.35 -20.88 -18.94
CA SER A 389 -5.36 -21.22 -17.90
C SER A 389 -5.98 -21.33 -16.52
N THR A 390 -6.83 -22.34 -16.34
CA THR A 390 -7.14 -22.84 -14.99
C THR A 390 -5.89 -23.49 -14.39
N ASN A 391 -5.48 -23.00 -13.21
CA ASN A 391 -4.45 -23.54 -12.31
C ASN A 391 -2.97 -23.45 -12.74
N GLY A 392 -2.24 -22.57 -12.08
CA GLY A 392 -0.78 -22.66 -11.88
C GLY A 392 0.12 -22.34 -13.07
N ASN A 393 -0.33 -22.42 -14.31
CA ASN A 393 0.50 -22.32 -15.52
C ASN A 393 0.57 -20.94 -16.17
N PHE A 394 -0.26 -19.97 -15.77
CA PHE A 394 -0.22 -18.64 -16.38
C PHE A 394 0.99 -17.81 -15.90
N VAL A 395 1.34 -17.97 -14.61
CA VAL A 395 2.53 -17.32 -14.03
C VAL A 395 3.82 -17.88 -14.64
N SER A 396 3.87 -19.19 -14.95
CA SER A 396 5.05 -19.83 -15.56
C SER A 396 5.22 -19.47 -17.04
N ARG A 397 4.17 -19.19 -17.80
CA ARG A 397 4.29 -18.76 -19.21
C ARG A 397 4.77 -17.33 -19.38
N LEU A 398 4.44 -16.41 -18.45
CA LEU A 398 4.99 -15.05 -18.44
C LEU A 398 6.42 -14.99 -17.89
N ALA A 399 6.80 -15.93 -17.02
CA ALA A 399 8.18 -16.06 -16.52
C ALA A 399 9.12 -16.75 -17.52
N GLY A 400 8.59 -17.67 -18.35
CA GLY A 400 9.38 -18.41 -19.35
C GLY A 400 9.76 -17.62 -20.61
N GLY A 401 9.22 -16.43 -20.82
CA GLY A 401 9.52 -15.56 -21.96
C GLY A 401 10.71 -14.61 -21.76
N ILE A 402 11.42 -14.66 -20.63
CA ILE A 402 12.50 -13.72 -20.28
C ILE A 402 13.87 -14.43 -20.14
N ILE A 403 13.95 -15.75 -20.37
CA ILE A 403 15.23 -16.45 -20.44
C ILE A 403 15.51 -16.79 -21.91
N GLY A 404 15.95 -15.79 -22.67
CA GLY A 404 16.38 -15.99 -24.05
C GLY A 404 16.32 -14.71 -24.88
N ALA A 405 17.16 -13.74 -24.58
CA ALA A 405 17.80 -12.80 -25.51
C ALA A 405 18.79 -11.94 -24.71
#